data_dc8ac80802c5525ea5e7093746bfdecf
#
_entry.id   dc8ac80802c5525ea5e7093746bfdecf
#
_cell.length_a   1.000
_cell.length_b   1.000
_cell.length_c   1.000
_cell.angle_alpha   90.00
_cell.angle_beta   90.00
_cell.angle_gamma   90.00
#
_symmetry.space_group_name_H-M   'P 1'
#
loop_
_entity.id
_entity.type
_entity.pdbx_description
1 polymer ?
#
loop_
_entity_poly.entity_id
_entity_poly.type
_entity_poly.pdbx_seq_one_letter_code
_entity_poly.pdbx_strand_id
1 'polypeptide(L)'
;MRSSMTESIEPGNHAPKFKLPNANEASGEAQVSLSEVLGDRGGVVMFTCNHCPYVVGSEGRIEEIAEKARNNGLGFVGINSNDPVKYESDSWDNMVKRSQRGMTYPYLHDEDQMVATSYGAERTPEFYLVSSTGVVVYRGRMDDSPRDPSHATTNDLSDAIDDYVSGREVSNPRTESIG
;
A
#
# COMPACT_ATOMS: atom_id res chain seq x y z
N MET A 1 20.23 23.51 -2.33
CA MET A 1 19.46 23.06 -2.10
C MET A 1 19.16 22.00 -1.56
N ARG A 2 18.70 21.83 -1.25
CA ARG A 2 18.34 21.01 -0.62
C ARG A 2 17.78 19.95 -0.64
N SER A 3 17.89 19.35 -0.32
CA SER A 3 17.46 18.25 -0.14
C SER A 3 16.10 17.97 -0.04
N SER A 4 15.30 18.69 -0.37
CA SER A 4 13.90 18.57 -0.48
C SER A 4 13.43 17.41 -1.29
N MET A 5 14.28 16.81 -2.00
CA MET A 5 13.95 15.66 -2.81
C MET A 5 13.55 14.43 -1.99
N THR A 6 13.69 14.51 -0.66
CA THR A 6 13.27 13.43 0.22
C THR A 6 11.99 13.75 0.95
N GLU A 7 11.25 14.76 0.50
CA GLU A 7 9.98 15.09 1.11
C GLU A 7 8.98 13.97 0.95
N SER A 8 8.31 13.65 2.04
CA SER A 8 7.23 12.66 2.04
C SER A 8 5.99 13.21 1.38
N ILE A 9 5.21 12.34 0.75
CA ILE A 9 3.93 12.69 0.17
C ILE A 9 2.88 12.67 1.28
N GLU A 10 2.27 13.80 1.54
CA GLU A 10 1.27 13.95 2.60
C GLU A 10 -0.15 14.09 2.01
N PRO A 11 -1.19 13.90 2.84
CA PRO A 11 -2.55 14.14 2.39
C PRO A 11 -2.69 15.53 1.76
N GLY A 12 -3.36 15.58 0.61
CA GLY A 12 -3.49 16.78 -0.21
C GLY A 12 -2.50 16.87 -1.35
N ASN A 13 -1.40 16.09 -1.30
CA ASN A 13 -0.44 16.05 -2.40
C ASN A 13 -0.88 15.04 -3.46
N HIS A 14 -0.38 15.20 -4.67
CA HIS A 14 -0.59 14.21 -5.73
C HIS A 14 0.32 13.01 -5.49
N ALA A 15 -0.23 11.81 -5.61
CA ALA A 15 0.54 10.57 -5.52
C ALA A 15 1.47 10.46 -6.73
N PRO A 16 2.76 10.17 -6.53
CA PRO A 16 3.68 9.93 -7.64
C PRO A 16 3.23 8.76 -8.50
N LYS A 17 3.35 8.92 -9.81
CA LYS A 17 3.00 7.87 -10.77
C LYS A 17 4.04 6.76 -10.75
N PHE A 18 3.58 5.55 -11.07
CA PHE A 18 4.48 4.41 -11.22
C PHE A 18 3.92 3.45 -12.26
N LYS A 19 4.78 2.57 -12.74
CA LYS A 19 4.42 1.41 -13.54
C LYS A 19 5.48 0.36 -13.26
N LEU A 20 5.08 -0.73 -12.60
CA LEU A 20 6.01 -1.72 -12.08
C LEU A 20 5.59 -3.14 -12.44
N PRO A 21 6.56 -4.08 -12.51
CA PRO A 21 6.23 -5.48 -12.77
C PRO A 21 5.44 -6.09 -11.62
N ASN A 22 4.46 -6.91 -12.00
CA ASN A 22 3.52 -7.55 -11.07
C ASN A 22 3.89 -9.02 -10.88
N ALA A 23 4.26 -9.40 -9.67
CA ALA A 23 4.60 -10.77 -9.33
C ALA A 23 3.37 -11.67 -9.13
N ASN A 24 2.18 -11.09 -8.99
CA ASN A 24 0.94 -11.84 -8.79
C ASN A 24 0.14 -11.93 -10.09
N GLU A 25 0.49 -12.91 -10.91
CA GLU A 25 -0.13 -13.09 -12.23
C GLU A 25 -1.65 -13.28 -12.17
N ALA A 26 -2.15 -13.86 -11.09
CA ALA A 26 -3.58 -14.12 -10.96
C ALA A 26 -4.41 -12.87 -10.70
N SER A 27 -3.78 -11.75 -10.34
CA SER A 27 -4.48 -10.56 -9.90
C SER A 27 -4.42 -9.38 -10.88
N GLY A 28 -3.78 -9.53 -12.03
CA GLY A 28 -3.69 -8.42 -12.97
C GLY A 28 -2.63 -8.64 -14.05
N GLU A 29 -2.37 -7.58 -14.79
CA GLU A 29 -1.44 -7.59 -15.90
C GLU A 29 0.01 -7.76 -15.43
N ALA A 30 0.91 -8.06 -16.39
CA ALA A 30 2.33 -8.24 -16.11
C ALA A 30 2.99 -6.98 -15.53
N GLN A 31 2.47 -5.81 -15.90
CA GLN A 31 2.86 -4.53 -15.33
C GLN A 31 1.62 -3.76 -14.94
N VAL A 32 1.69 -3.05 -13.83
CA VAL A 32 0.54 -2.30 -13.30
C VAL A 32 0.98 -0.88 -12.99
N SER A 33 0.18 0.09 -13.44
CA SER A 33 0.41 1.52 -13.20
C SER A 33 -0.51 2.06 -12.12
N LEU A 34 -0.14 3.22 -11.57
CA LEU A 34 -0.99 3.90 -10.60
C LEU A 34 -2.39 4.19 -11.20
N SER A 35 -2.45 4.65 -12.45
CA SER A 35 -3.74 4.96 -13.07
C SER A 35 -4.65 3.74 -13.17
N GLU A 36 -4.07 2.56 -13.41
CA GLU A 36 -4.84 1.31 -13.44
C GLU A 36 -5.37 0.95 -12.05
N VAL A 37 -4.55 1.17 -11.01
CA VAL A 37 -4.98 0.94 -9.63
C VAL A 37 -6.13 1.87 -9.25
N LEU A 38 -6.03 3.15 -9.60
CA LEU A 38 -7.04 4.13 -9.22
C LEU A 38 -8.37 3.93 -9.94
N GLY A 39 -8.34 3.55 -11.22
CA GLY A 39 -9.56 3.41 -12.00
C GLY A 39 -10.43 4.67 -11.90
N ASP A 40 -11.73 4.49 -11.76
CA ASP A 40 -12.70 5.60 -11.73
C ASP A 40 -12.97 6.13 -10.32
N ARG A 41 -12.58 5.40 -9.28
CA ARG A 41 -12.99 5.74 -7.92
C ARG A 41 -11.83 6.01 -6.96
N GLY A 42 -10.62 5.62 -7.30
CA GLY A 42 -9.46 5.72 -6.43
C GLY A 42 -8.97 4.36 -5.98
N GLY A 43 -7.97 4.35 -5.11
CA GLY A 43 -7.40 3.09 -4.66
C GLY A 43 -6.43 3.24 -3.49
N VAL A 44 -5.98 2.09 -3.00
CA VAL A 44 -5.02 1.99 -1.90
C VAL A 44 -3.69 1.52 -2.46
N VAL A 45 -2.63 2.24 -2.11
CA VAL A 45 -1.25 1.85 -2.40
C VAL A 45 -0.59 1.48 -1.07
N MET A 46 -0.13 0.24 -0.96
CA MET A 46 0.49 -0.27 0.25
C MET A 46 1.96 -0.60 -0.04
N PHE A 47 2.87 -0.02 0.74
CA PHE A 47 4.27 -0.45 0.72
C PHE A 47 4.43 -1.58 1.72
N THR A 48 4.98 -2.72 1.27
CA THR A 48 4.99 -3.96 2.02
C THR A 48 6.27 -4.76 1.75
N CYS A 49 6.41 -5.91 2.41
CA CYS A 49 7.55 -6.81 2.19
C CYS A 49 7.11 -8.25 2.49
N ASN A 50 7.99 -9.21 2.20
CA ASN A 50 7.65 -10.63 2.37
C ASN A 50 7.81 -11.13 3.81
N HIS A 51 8.76 -10.57 4.56
CA HIS A 51 9.19 -11.18 5.82
C HIS A 51 9.08 -10.28 7.05
N CYS A 52 8.71 -9.02 6.87
CA CYS A 52 8.58 -8.08 8.00
C CYS A 52 7.53 -8.58 8.99
N PRO A 53 7.85 -8.70 10.30
CA PRO A 53 6.88 -9.20 11.29
C PRO A 53 5.58 -8.42 11.34
N TYR A 54 5.65 -7.12 11.10
CA TYR A 54 4.45 -6.27 11.10
C TYR A 54 3.56 -6.54 9.90
N VAL A 55 4.14 -6.96 8.76
CA VAL A 55 3.37 -7.36 7.58
C VAL A 55 2.81 -8.77 7.80
N VAL A 56 3.65 -9.70 8.21
CA VAL A 56 3.23 -11.10 8.44
C VAL A 56 2.09 -11.15 9.47
N GLY A 57 2.21 -10.40 10.55
CA GLY A 57 1.16 -10.34 11.58
C GLY A 57 -0.13 -9.68 11.11
N SER A 58 -0.10 -9.00 9.97
CA SER A 58 -1.25 -8.27 9.44
C SER A 58 -1.87 -8.90 8.19
N GLU A 59 -1.29 -9.99 7.67
CA GLU A 59 -1.69 -10.53 6.35
C GLU A 59 -3.20 -10.77 6.22
N GLY A 60 -3.82 -11.38 7.22
CA GLY A 60 -5.26 -11.63 7.18
C GLY A 60 -6.08 -10.34 7.12
N ARG A 61 -5.70 -9.35 7.93
CA ARG A 61 -6.38 -8.05 7.94
C ARG A 61 -6.14 -7.25 6.67
N ILE A 62 -4.94 -7.38 6.08
CA ILE A 62 -4.65 -6.76 4.79
C ILE A 62 -5.58 -7.33 3.71
N GLU A 63 -5.79 -8.64 3.69
CA GLU A 63 -6.73 -9.25 2.74
C GLU A 63 -8.16 -8.77 2.98
N GLU A 64 -8.57 -8.63 4.22
CA GLU A 64 -9.90 -8.10 4.56
C GLU A 64 -10.08 -6.66 4.06
N ILE A 65 -9.07 -5.81 4.25
CA ILE A 65 -9.16 -4.41 3.80
C ILE A 65 -9.10 -4.32 2.26
N ALA A 66 -8.35 -5.21 1.62
CA ALA A 66 -8.31 -5.29 0.16
C ALA A 66 -9.68 -5.68 -0.39
N GLU A 67 -10.36 -6.63 0.24
CA GLU A 67 -11.73 -7.02 -0.13
C GLU A 67 -12.69 -5.85 0.07
N LYS A 68 -12.59 -5.15 1.20
CA LYS A 68 -13.42 -3.98 1.46
C LYS A 68 -13.22 -2.91 0.39
N ALA A 69 -11.97 -2.67 -0.01
CA ALA A 69 -11.68 -1.71 -1.07
C ALA A 69 -12.36 -2.12 -2.37
N ARG A 70 -12.20 -3.38 -2.78
CA ARG A 70 -12.83 -3.88 -4.01
C ARG A 70 -14.35 -3.77 -3.96
N ASN A 71 -14.95 -4.09 -2.83
CA ASN A 71 -16.40 -4.01 -2.66
C ASN A 71 -16.93 -2.58 -2.77
N ASN A 72 -16.06 -1.60 -2.57
CA ASN A 72 -16.39 -0.19 -2.71
C ASN A 72 -15.88 0.41 -4.03
N GLY A 73 -15.46 -0.43 -4.96
CA GLY A 73 -15.00 0.03 -6.28
C GLY A 73 -13.60 0.64 -6.29
N LEU A 74 -12.84 0.46 -5.22
CA LEU A 74 -11.46 0.96 -5.12
C LEU A 74 -10.47 -0.11 -5.55
N GLY A 75 -9.35 0.32 -6.16
CA GLY A 75 -8.23 -0.57 -6.41
C GLY A 75 -7.42 -0.81 -5.13
N PHE A 76 -6.57 -1.82 -5.17
CA PHE A 76 -5.65 -2.12 -4.08
C PHE A 76 -4.38 -2.73 -4.67
N VAL A 77 -3.22 -2.26 -4.26
CA VAL A 77 -1.94 -2.76 -4.76
C VAL A 77 -0.92 -2.81 -3.62
N GLY A 78 -0.09 -3.85 -3.62
CA GLY A 78 1.08 -3.93 -2.75
C GLY A 78 2.34 -3.66 -3.55
N ILE A 79 3.28 -2.91 -2.98
CA ILE A 79 4.57 -2.61 -3.60
C ILE A 79 5.67 -3.04 -2.64
N ASN A 80 6.57 -3.92 -3.11
CA ASN A 80 7.74 -4.33 -2.35
C ASN A 80 8.95 -3.57 -2.89
N SER A 81 9.53 -2.72 -2.06
CA SER A 81 10.68 -1.87 -2.40
C SER A 81 11.94 -2.26 -1.64
N ASN A 82 11.96 -3.41 -0.98
CA ASN A 82 13.19 -3.87 -0.33
C ASN A 82 14.21 -4.29 -1.40
N ASP A 83 15.47 -3.98 -1.13
CA ASP A 83 16.55 -4.33 -2.04
C ASP A 83 16.75 -5.85 -2.04
N PRO A 84 16.51 -6.55 -3.18
CA PRO A 84 16.61 -8.01 -3.22
C PRO A 84 18.04 -8.54 -3.07
N VAL A 85 19.04 -7.72 -3.31
CA VAL A 85 20.43 -8.09 -3.09
C VAL A 85 20.73 -8.13 -1.58
N LYS A 86 20.18 -7.17 -0.84
CA LYS A 86 20.35 -7.04 0.59
C LYS A 86 19.41 -7.95 1.38
N TYR A 87 18.20 -8.16 0.84
CA TYR A 87 17.15 -8.97 1.48
C TYR A 87 16.65 -10.00 0.48
N GLU A 88 17.31 -11.17 0.44
CA GLU A 88 16.97 -12.22 -0.51
C GLU A 88 15.51 -12.69 -0.37
N SER A 89 14.98 -12.65 0.85
CA SER A 89 13.58 -13.01 1.09
C SER A 89 12.59 -12.13 0.32
N ASP A 90 13.04 -10.98 -0.17
CA ASP A 90 12.24 -10.05 -0.97
C ASP A 90 12.63 -10.06 -2.45
N SER A 91 13.26 -11.15 -2.91
CA SER A 91 13.57 -11.34 -4.33
C SER A 91 12.27 -11.53 -5.14
N TRP A 92 12.38 -11.35 -6.45
CA TRP A 92 11.25 -11.58 -7.36
C TRP A 92 10.66 -12.98 -7.19
N ASP A 93 11.51 -14.01 -7.14
CA ASP A 93 11.04 -15.39 -6.98
C ASP A 93 10.26 -15.58 -5.68
N ASN A 94 10.74 -14.97 -4.61
CA ASN A 94 10.05 -15.06 -3.32
C ASN A 94 8.76 -14.24 -3.30
N MET A 95 8.71 -13.13 -4.03
CA MET A 95 7.46 -12.39 -4.22
C MET A 95 6.42 -13.22 -4.96
N VAL A 96 6.84 -13.91 -6.02
CA VAL A 96 5.93 -14.81 -6.77
C VAL A 96 5.39 -15.89 -5.85
N LYS A 97 6.26 -16.53 -5.09
CA LYS A 97 5.84 -17.58 -4.13
C LYS A 97 4.86 -17.03 -3.09
N ARG A 98 5.15 -15.85 -2.56
CA ARG A 98 4.27 -15.20 -1.59
C ARG A 98 2.89 -14.94 -2.18
N SER A 99 2.84 -14.46 -3.41
CA SER A 99 1.57 -14.15 -4.08
C SER A 99 0.71 -15.39 -4.31
N GLN A 100 1.34 -16.55 -4.47
CA GLN A 100 0.62 -17.81 -4.71
C GLN A 100 -0.08 -18.35 -3.46
N ARG A 101 0.12 -17.73 -2.32
CA ARG A 101 -0.50 -18.16 -1.05
C ARG A 101 -1.79 -17.39 -0.75
N GLY A 102 -2.60 -17.12 -1.77
CA GLY A 102 -3.93 -16.55 -1.60
C GLY A 102 -3.98 -15.01 -1.63
N MET A 103 -2.95 -14.38 -2.14
CA MET A 103 -2.94 -12.92 -2.28
C MET A 103 -3.93 -12.51 -3.38
N THR A 104 -4.82 -11.55 -3.07
CA THR A 104 -5.92 -11.17 -3.96
C THR A 104 -5.67 -9.85 -4.71
N TYR A 105 -4.50 -9.25 -4.56
CA TYR A 105 -4.18 -7.95 -5.18
C TYR A 105 -2.84 -8.02 -5.90
N PRO A 106 -2.59 -7.11 -6.87
CA PRO A 106 -1.29 -7.05 -7.55
C PRO A 106 -0.15 -6.80 -6.57
N TYR A 107 0.98 -7.44 -6.80
CA TYR A 107 2.16 -7.36 -5.96
C TYR A 107 3.33 -6.90 -6.80
N LEU A 108 3.68 -5.63 -6.70
CA LEU A 108 4.61 -4.98 -7.61
C LEU A 108 6.02 -4.92 -7.04
N HIS A 109 7.00 -5.04 -7.92
CA HIS A 109 8.41 -5.02 -7.53
C HIS A 109 9.05 -3.68 -7.87
N ASP A 110 9.39 -2.91 -6.84
CA ASP A 110 10.11 -1.63 -6.94
C ASP A 110 11.58 -1.90 -6.64
N GLU A 111 12.25 -2.56 -7.59
CA GLU A 111 13.58 -3.12 -7.39
C GLU A 111 14.64 -2.09 -7.01
N ASP A 112 14.57 -0.90 -7.57
CA ASP A 112 15.54 0.18 -7.31
C ASP A 112 15.11 1.14 -6.23
N GLN A 113 13.98 0.88 -5.55
CA GLN A 113 13.42 1.68 -4.45
C GLN A 113 13.01 3.10 -4.84
N MET A 114 12.94 3.40 -6.13
CA MET A 114 12.64 4.76 -6.58
C MET A 114 11.20 5.17 -6.27
N VAL A 115 10.26 4.24 -6.39
CA VAL A 115 8.85 4.55 -6.10
C VAL A 115 8.67 4.81 -4.60
N ALA A 116 9.21 3.95 -3.75
CA ALA A 116 9.15 4.16 -2.30
C ALA A 116 9.77 5.51 -1.92
N THR A 117 10.90 5.85 -2.52
CA THR A 117 11.57 7.12 -2.27
C THR A 117 10.69 8.29 -2.70
N SER A 118 10.04 8.19 -3.86
CA SER A 118 9.17 9.28 -4.34
C SER A 118 7.94 9.49 -3.45
N TYR A 119 7.47 8.44 -2.79
CA TYR A 119 6.35 8.54 -1.84
C TYR A 119 6.80 8.93 -0.44
N GLY A 120 8.09 8.83 -0.15
CA GLY A 120 8.62 9.03 1.18
C GLY A 120 8.25 7.91 2.13
N ALA A 121 7.99 6.71 1.60
CA ALA A 121 7.66 5.55 2.41
C ALA A 121 8.89 5.08 3.18
N GLU A 122 8.78 4.93 4.49
CA GLU A 122 9.90 4.59 5.36
C GLU A 122 9.75 3.26 6.07
N ARG A 123 8.52 2.82 6.28
CA ARG A 123 8.22 1.62 7.08
C ARG A 123 7.19 0.77 6.37
N THR A 124 7.17 -0.52 6.68
CA THR A 124 6.19 -1.45 6.13
C THR A 124 5.43 -2.13 7.25
N PRO A 125 4.12 -2.29 7.15
CA PRO A 125 3.31 -1.78 6.04
C PRO A 125 2.97 -0.30 6.19
N GLU A 126 2.95 0.44 5.09
CA GLU A 126 2.50 1.82 5.07
C GLU A 126 1.50 1.99 3.94
N PHE A 127 0.40 2.70 4.19
CA PHE A 127 -0.75 2.77 3.30
C PHE A 127 -1.01 4.20 2.85
N TYR A 128 -1.39 4.34 1.57
CA TYR A 128 -1.82 5.60 0.99
C TYR A 128 -3.17 5.36 0.33
N LEU A 129 -4.20 6.09 0.77
CA LEU A 129 -5.49 6.09 0.08
C LEU A 129 -5.48 7.26 -0.88
N VAL A 130 -5.69 6.98 -2.16
CA VAL A 130 -5.55 7.96 -3.24
C VAL A 130 -6.88 8.11 -3.96
N SER A 131 -7.31 9.35 -4.18
CA SER A 131 -8.57 9.63 -4.86
C SER A 131 -8.49 9.32 -6.35
N SER A 132 -9.64 9.32 -7.01
CA SER A 132 -9.73 9.10 -8.46
C SER A 132 -8.93 10.14 -9.26
N THR A 133 -8.68 11.30 -8.70
CA THR A 133 -7.90 12.35 -9.35
C THR A 133 -6.42 12.31 -8.99
N GLY A 134 -5.99 11.30 -8.24
CA GLY A 134 -4.59 11.11 -7.89
C GLY A 134 -4.13 11.84 -6.64
N VAL A 135 -5.05 12.37 -5.84
CA VAL A 135 -4.70 13.10 -4.63
C VAL A 135 -4.72 12.15 -3.42
N VAL A 136 -3.68 12.18 -2.60
CA VAL A 136 -3.63 11.40 -1.37
C VAL A 136 -4.62 11.98 -0.37
N VAL A 137 -5.54 11.15 0.13
CA VAL A 137 -6.53 11.56 1.13
C VAL A 137 -6.28 10.94 2.50
N TYR A 138 -5.45 9.89 2.55
CA TYR A 138 -5.00 9.30 3.81
C TYR A 138 -3.59 8.73 3.63
N ARG A 139 -2.75 8.89 4.66
CA ARG A 139 -1.46 8.22 4.73
C ARG A 139 -1.23 7.71 6.15
N GLY A 140 -0.79 6.47 6.26
CA GLY A 140 -0.38 5.94 7.55
C GLY A 140 -0.59 4.45 7.69
N ARG A 141 -0.99 4.04 8.88
CA ARG A 141 -1.14 2.65 9.30
C ARG A 141 -2.53 2.11 8.98
N MET A 142 -2.65 0.79 8.97
CA MET A 142 -3.94 0.12 8.85
C MET A 142 -4.71 0.20 10.18
N ASP A 143 -4.02 -0.12 11.27
CA ASP A 143 -4.52 -0.01 12.63
C ASP A 143 -3.35 0.17 13.60
N ASP A 144 -3.62 0.23 14.90
CA ASP A 144 -2.61 0.51 15.91
C ASP A 144 -1.91 -0.75 16.45
N SER A 145 -2.20 -1.93 15.89
CA SER A 145 -1.58 -3.17 16.35
C SER A 145 -1.27 -4.13 15.19
N PRO A 146 -0.26 -3.82 14.38
CA PRO A 146 0.03 -4.61 13.18
C PRO A 146 0.45 -6.05 13.47
N ARG A 147 0.98 -6.35 14.64
CA ARG A 147 1.44 -7.70 14.96
C ARG A 147 0.37 -8.58 15.56
N ASP A 148 -0.63 -8.02 16.19
CA ASP A 148 -1.63 -8.79 16.92
C ASP A 148 -3.03 -8.18 16.78
N PRO A 149 -3.92 -8.80 15.99
CA PRO A 149 -5.26 -8.27 15.78
C PRO A 149 -6.09 -8.16 17.06
N SER A 150 -5.80 -8.98 18.07
CA SER A 150 -6.57 -8.95 19.33
C SER A 150 -6.29 -7.70 20.14
N HIS A 151 -5.19 -6.98 19.89
CA HIS A 151 -4.81 -5.76 20.57
C HIS A 151 -5.16 -4.49 19.79
N ALA A 152 -5.73 -4.61 18.60
CA ALA A 152 -6.08 -3.44 17.80
C ALA A 152 -7.25 -2.70 18.42
N THR A 153 -7.08 -1.39 18.66
CA THR A 153 -8.12 -0.52 19.19
C THR A 153 -8.60 0.50 18.15
N THR A 154 -7.92 0.61 17.02
CA THR A 154 -8.31 1.51 15.94
C THR A 154 -8.39 0.75 14.62
N ASN A 155 -9.09 1.35 13.64
CA ASN A 155 -9.20 0.83 12.28
C ASN A 155 -8.97 2.00 11.32
N ASP A 156 -7.79 2.61 11.41
CA ASP A 156 -7.52 3.90 10.78
C ASP A 156 -7.74 3.90 9.26
N LEU A 157 -7.23 2.90 8.56
CA LEU A 157 -7.41 2.81 7.10
C LEU A 157 -8.86 2.50 6.73
N SER A 158 -9.50 1.58 7.44
CA SER A 158 -10.90 1.23 7.19
C SER A 158 -11.81 2.44 7.37
N ASP A 159 -11.58 3.22 8.43
CA ASP A 159 -12.35 4.45 8.69
C ASP A 159 -12.12 5.49 7.60
N ALA A 160 -10.88 5.61 7.10
CA ALA A 160 -10.56 6.52 6.01
C ALA A 160 -11.29 6.12 4.73
N ILE A 161 -11.35 4.82 4.44
CA ILE A 161 -12.09 4.30 3.27
C ILE A 161 -13.58 4.63 3.41
N ASP A 162 -14.15 4.41 4.60
CA ASP A 162 -15.57 4.73 4.84
C ASP A 162 -15.88 6.20 4.59
N ASP A 163 -15.03 7.08 5.12
CA ASP A 163 -15.20 8.53 4.91
C ASP A 163 -15.12 8.88 3.43
N TYR A 164 -14.09 8.37 2.75
CA TYR A 164 -13.86 8.69 1.35
C TYR A 164 -15.01 8.22 0.46
N VAL A 165 -15.44 6.97 0.58
CA VAL A 165 -16.51 6.44 -0.30
C VAL A 165 -17.87 7.05 0.01
N SER A 166 -18.04 7.63 1.20
CA SER A 166 -19.27 8.33 1.57
C SER A 166 -19.27 9.79 1.16
N GLY A 167 -18.20 10.26 0.53
CA GLY A 167 -18.09 11.66 0.11
C GLY A 167 -17.74 12.62 1.24
N ARG A 168 -17.31 12.11 2.39
CA ARG A 168 -16.89 12.94 3.53
C ARG A 168 -15.38 13.15 3.49
N GLU A 169 -14.92 14.22 4.11
CA GLU A 169 -13.50 14.38 4.38
C GLU A 169 -13.03 13.27 5.30
N VAL A 170 -11.81 12.78 5.08
CA VAL A 170 -11.21 11.78 5.97
C VAL A 170 -10.95 12.45 7.33
N SER A 171 -11.57 11.94 8.38
CA SER A 171 -11.53 12.55 9.72
C SER A 171 -10.13 12.55 10.31
N ASN A 172 -9.34 11.51 10.06
CA ASN A 172 -7.97 11.40 10.54
C ASN A 172 -7.08 11.05 9.35
N PRO A 173 -6.63 12.04 8.56
CA PRO A 173 -5.96 11.76 7.29
C PRO A 173 -4.51 11.33 7.43
N ARG A 174 -3.92 11.43 8.62
CA ARG A 174 -2.50 11.11 8.82
C ARG A 174 -2.29 10.39 10.14
N THR A 175 -1.71 9.19 10.06
CA THR A 175 -1.25 8.44 11.25
C THR A 175 0.19 8.01 11.02
N GLU A 176 0.89 7.62 12.09
CA GLU A 176 2.24 7.09 11.98
C GLU A 176 2.21 5.61 11.64
N SER A 177 2.95 5.22 10.61
CA SER A 177 3.12 3.82 10.26
C SER A 177 3.95 3.11 11.33
N ILE A 178 3.64 1.85 11.56
CA ILE A 178 4.34 1.01 12.52
C ILE A 178 5.06 -0.08 11.74
N GLY A 179 6.37 -0.08 11.81
CA GLY A 179 7.15 -1.05 11.05
C GLY A 179 8.60 -1.08 11.43
#